data_9e978a4b2b187f047ce54f0430bfde99
#
_entry.id   9e978a4b2b187f047ce54f0430bfde99
#
_cell.length_a   1.000
_cell.length_b   1.000
_cell.length_c   1.000
_cell.angle_alpha   90.00
_cell.angle_beta   90.00
_cell.angle_gamma   90.00
#
_symmetry.space_group_name_H-M   'P 1'
#
loop_
_entity.id
_entity.type
_entity.pdbx_description
1 polymer ?
#
loop_
_entity_poly.entity_id
_entity_poly.type
_entity_poly.pdbx_seq_one_letter_code
_entity_poly.pdbx_strand_id
1 'polypeptide(L)'
;MLRLKGFTPGSTWLERGIALPTHDELIRLGLSPTEKVTRMKRLRKADGTVMAIENSTLPARLLPDPTAVGDSLYEYLDGIGRPVVRALQHVRAINSSASDAALVGIAPGTAMLLMTRIGYLEDNTPIELTDTYCRNDYYDFVAELRR
;
A
#
# COMPACT_ATOMS: atom_id res chain seq x y z
N MET A 1 1.92 1.11 -11.03
CA MET A 1 2.46 2.07 -10.04
C MET A 1 2.89 3.34 -10.74
N LEU A 2 2.43 4.47 -10.23
CA LEU A 2 2.84 5.77 -10.77
C LEU A 2 4.28 6.07 -10.34
N ARG A 3 5.08 6.50 -11.31
CA ARG A 3 6.42 7.04 -11.03
C ARG A 3 6.37 8.56 -11.13
N LEU A 4 7.01 9.24 -10.19
CA LEU A 4 7.26 10.66 -10.35
C LEU A 4 8.29 10.85 -11.48
N LYS A 5 7.95 11.69 -12.45
CA LYS A 5 8.84 11.98 -13.57
C LYS A 5 10.11 12.65 -13.07
N GLY A 6 11.28 12.14 -13.47
CA GLY A 6 12.59 12.71 -13.12
C GLY A 6 13.16 12.23 -11.80
N PHE A 7 12.49 11.34 -11.05
CA PHE A 7 12.99 10.78 -9.80
C PHE A 7 13.33 9.31 -9.93
N THR A 8 14.39 8.89 -9.25
CA THR A 8 14.75 7.47 -9.13
C THR A 8 13.98 6.87 -7.95
N PRO A 9 13.11 5.87 -8.18
CA PRO A 9 12.38 5.23 -7.10
C PRO A 9 13.27 4.33 -6.26
N GLY A 10 12.92 4.20 -4.97
CA GLY A 10 13.56 3.29 -4.04
C GLY A 10 12.59 2.92 -2.94
N SER A 11 12.94 1.88 -2.18
CA SER A 11 12.15 1.50 -1.02
C SER A 11 13.02 0.86 0.06
N THR A 12 12.52 0.92 1.30
CA THR A 12 13.14 0.28 2.46
C THR A 12 12.06 -0.44 3.23
N TRP A 13 12.21 -1.75 3.41
CA TRP A 13 11.30 -2.52 4.24
C TRP A 13 11.50 -2.17 5.71
N LEU A 14 10.40 -1.92 6.43
CA LEU A 14 10.40 -1.68 7.88
C LEU A 14 9.93 -2.90 8.64
N GLU A 15 8.84 -3.51 8.22
CA GLU A 15 8.22 -4.66 8.88
C GLU A 15 7.59 -5.59 7.85
N ARG A 16 7.75 -6.90 8.07
CA ARG A 16 7.06 -7.93 7.31
C ARG A 16 6.76 -9.09 8.24
N GLY A 17 5.50 -9.54 8.26
CA GLY A 17 5.12 -10.62 9.16
C GLY A 17 3.70 -11.12 8.93
N ILE A 18 3.38 -12.21 9.63
CA ILE A 18 2.06 -12.84 9.61
C ILE A 18 1.37 -12.58 10.93
N ALA A 19 0.09 -12.24 10.88
CA ALA A 19 -0.70 -11.90 12.05
C ALA A 19 -2.17 -12.25 11.87
N LEU A 20 -2.95 -12.16 12.93
CA LEU A 20 -4.40 -12.23 12.85
C LEU A 20 -4.94 -10.92 12.27
N PRO A 21 -6.00 -10.98 11.45
CA PRO A 21 -6.57 -9.79 10.85
C PRO A 21 -7.21 -8.89 11.90
N THR A 22 -7.18 -7.59 11.64
CA THR A 22 -8.03 -6.63 12.33
C THR A 22 -9.46 -6.79 11.81
N HIS A 23 -10.44 -6.22 12.53
CA HIS A 23 -11.83 -6.24 12.10
C HIS A 23 -12.01 -5.57 10.73
N ASP A 24 -11.35 -4.45 10.49
CA ASP A 24 -11.39 -3.74 9.22
C ASP A 24 -10.81 -4.59 8.06
N GLU A 25 -9.67 -5.24 8.30
CA GLU A 25 -9.05 -6.14 7.31
C GLU A 25 -9.96 -7.33 7.00
N LEU A 26 -10.61 -7.91 8.01
CA LEU A 26 -11.56 -8.99 7.85
C LEU A 26 -12.68 -8.62 6.89
N ILE A 27 -13.29 -7.45 7.09
CA ILE A 27 -14.39 -6.96 6.26
C ILE A 27 -13.92 -6.65 4.85
N ARG A 28 -12.85 -5.87 4.71
CA ARG A 28 -12.38 -5.38 3.41
C ARG A 28 -11.81 -6.48 2.52
N LEU A 29 -11.22 -7.51 3.12
CA LEU A 29 -10.65 -8.65 2.39
C LEU A 29 -11.56 -9.89 2.38
N GLY A 30 -12.73 -9.80 2.99
CA GLY A 30 -13.69 -10.90 3.02
C GLY A 30 -13.16 -12.16 3.69
N LEU A 31 -12.38 -12.01 4.76
CA LEU A 31 -11.72 -13.11 5.44
C LEU A 31 -12.60 -13.71 6.53
N SER A 32 -12.35 -14.99 6.87
CA SER A 32 -12.89 -15.58 8.09
C SER A 32 -12.06 -15.16 9.30
N PRO A 33 -12.63 -15.18 10.53
CA PRO A 33 -11.90 -14.78 11.74
C PRO A 33 -10.65 -15.64 12.05
N THR A 34 -10.55 -16.84 11.48
CA THR A 34 -9.43 -17.76 11.69
C THR A 34 -8.33 -17.64 10.64
N GLU A 35 -8.58 -16.95 9.53
CA GLU A 35 -7.58 -16.71 8.50
C GLU A 35 -6.56 -15.70 9.00
N LYS A 36 -5.30 -15.94 8.65
CA LYS A 36 -4.20 -15.01 8.93
C LYS A 36 -3.95 -14.10 7.74
N VAL A 37 -3.34 -12.97 8.02
CA VAL A 37 -2.88 -12.01 7.02
C VAL A 37 -1.37 -11.89 7.05
N THR A 38 -0.80 -11.54 5.91
CA THR A 38 0.59 -11.09 5.79
C THR A 38 0.57 -9.58 5.66
N ARG A 39 1.29 -8.91 6.56
CA ARG A 39 1.45 -7.44 6.53
C ARG A 39 2.87 -7.08 6.17
N MET A 40 2.99 -6.05 5.36
CA MET A 40 4.27 -5.53 4.93
C MET A 40 4.22 -4.01 5.01
N LYS A 41 5.22 -3.43 5.66
CA LYS A 41 5.38 -1.98 5.76
C LYS A 41 6.71 -1.56 5.18
N ARG A 42 6.69 -0.59 4.27
CA ARG A 42 7.91 -0.05 3.68
C ARG A 42 7.84 1.47 3.50
N LEU A 43 9.01 2.06 3.46
CA LEU A 43 9.18 3.44 3.05
C LEU A 43 9.38 3.48 1.53
N ARG A 44 8.69 4.39 0.87
CA ARG A 44 8.91 4.70 -0.55
C ARG A 44 9.75 5.96 -0.67
N LYS A 45 10.72 5.90 -1.54
CA LYS A 45 11.70 6.99 -1.73
C LYS A 45 11.69 7.51 -3.15
N ALA A 46 12.01 8.79 -3.28
CA ALA A 46 12.33 9.44 -4.54
C ALA A 46 13.72 10.09 -4.37
N ASP A 47 14.70 9.68 -5.17
CA ASP A 47 16.09 10.10 -5.07
C ASP A 47 16.67 10.02 -3.65
N GLY A 48 16.37 8.92 -2.95
CA GLY A 48 16.84 8.68 -1.59
C GLY A 48 16.07 9.42 -0.49
N THR A 49 15.14 10.29 -0.83
CA THR A 49 14.27 10.98 0.14
C THR A 49 13.00 10.19 0.38
N VAL A 50 12.67 9.95 1.64
CA VAL A 50 11.44 9.24 2.01
C VAL A 50 10.23 10.12 1.71
N MET A 51 9.32 9.63 0.86
CA MET A 51 8.16 10.38 0.40
C MET A 51 6.84 9.78 0.85
N ALA A 52 6.81 8.48 1.17
CA ALA A 52 5.59 7.80 1.55
C ALA A 52 5.86 6.59 2.44
N ILE A 53 4.83 6.23 3.21
CA ILE A 53 4.79 5.01 4.02
C ILE A 53 3.71 4.12 3.41
N GLU A 54 4.06 2.89 3.04
CA GLU A 54 3.14 1.94 2.41
C GLU A 54 2.92 0.74 3.31
N ASN A 55 1.66 0.49 3.68
CA ASN A 55 1.23 -0.69 4.44
C ASN A 55 0.37 -1.56 3.55
N SER A 56 0.82 -2.79 3.25
CA SER A 56 0.08 -3.75 2.45
C SER A 56 -0.33 -4.95 3.29
N THR A 57 -1.57 -5.39 3.13
CA THR A 57 -2.13 -6.55 3.83
C THR A 57 -2.76 -7.48 2.78
N LEU A 58 -2.39 -8.75 2.85
CA LEU A 58 -2.92 -9.80 1.98
C LEU A 58 -3.32 -11.01 2.82
N PRO A 59 -4.25 -11.85 2.35
CA PRO A 59 -4.44 -13.17 2.96
C PRO A 59 -3.12 -13.94 2.99
N ALA A 60 -2.77 -14.52 4.12
CA ALA A 60 -1.49 -15.23 4.28
C ALA A 60 -1.34 -16.42 3.34
N ARG A 61 -2.45 -17.03 2.92
CA ARG A 61 -2.44 -18.14 1.95
C ARG A 61 -1.83 -17.73 0.59
N LEU A 62 -1.91 -16.45 0.22
CA LEU A 62 -1.36 -15.94 -1.03
C LEU A 62 0.09 -15.48 -0.88
N LEU A 63 0.50 -15.16 0.33
CA LEU A 63 1.85 -14.69 0.62
C LEU A 63 2.32 -15.32 1.95
N PRO A 64 2.59 -16.64 1.95
CA PRO A 64 2.97 -17.35 3.19
C PRO A 64 4.37 -16.98 3.66
N ASP A 65 5.25 -16.53 2.77
CA ASP A 65 6.56 -15.98 3.10
C ASP A 65 6.55 -14.47 2.91
N PRO A 66 6.51 -13.68 4.00
CA PRO A 66 6.47 -12.22 3.88
C PRO A 66 7.66 -11.60 3.14
N THR A 67 8.77 -12.33 3.04
CA THR A 67 10.00 -11.86 2.38
C THR A 67 10.04 -12.17 0.88
N ALA A 68 9.04 -12.86 0.34
CA ALA A 68 9.02 -13.27 -1.06
C ALA A 68 8.75 -12.12 -2.04
N VAL A 69 8.20 -11.01 -1.56
CA VAL A 69 7.95 -9.83 -2.40
C VAL A 69 9.23 -9.03 -2.57
N GLY A 70 9.59 -8.78 -3.82
CA GLY A 70 10.69 -7.89 -4.17
C GLY A 70 10.25 -6.44 -4.26
N ASP A 71 10.60 -5.76 -5.34
CA ASP A 71 10.27 -4.35 -5.54
C ASP A 71 8.78 -4.13 -5.83
N SER A 72 8.12 -5.09 -6.47
CA SER A 72 6.72 -4.99 -6.88
C SER A 72 5.88 -6.13 -6.32
N LEU A 73 4.87 -5.78 -5.53
CA LEU A 73 3.87 -6.72 -5.06
C LEU A 73 3.08 -7.32 -6.23
N TYR A 74 2.74 -6.52 -7.24
CA TYR A 74 1.97 -6.99 -8.37
C TYR A 74 2.76 -7.96 -9.26
N GLU A 75 4.07 -7.79 -9.40
CA GLU A 75 4.92 -8.79 -10.07
C GLU A 75 4.89 -10.13 -9.33
N TYR A 76 4.95 -10.09 -8.01
CA TYR A 76 4.82 -11.30 -7.20
C TYR A 76 3.47 -11.99 -7.43
N LEU A 77 2.37 -11.24 -7.37
CA LEU A 77 1.02 -11.78 -7.58
C LEU A 77 0.83 -12.32 -9.00
N ASP A 78 1.36 -11.66 -10.01
CA ASP A 78 1.37 -12.15 -11.38
C ASP A 78 2.13 -13.49 -11.47
N GLY A 79 3.27 -13.57 -10.80
CA GLY A 79 4.13 -14.77 -10.79
C GLY A 79 3.47 -16.00 -10.17
N ILE A 80 2.58 -15.83 -9.21
CA ILE A 80 1.82 -16.94 -8.59
C ILE A 80 0.47 -17.20 -9.26
N GLY A 81 0.17 -16.52 -10.37
CA GLY A 81 -1.08 -16.70 -11.10
C GLY A 81 -2.30 -16.09 -10.40
N ARG A 82 -2.10 -15.05 -9.61
CA ARG A 82 -3.14 -14.31 -8.91
C ARG A 82 -3.06 -12.82 -9.21
N PRO A 83 -3.17 -12.42 -10.50
CA PRO A 83 -3.03 -11.02 -10.87
C PRO A 83 -4.20 -10.18 -10.36
N VAL A 84 -3.89 -9.00 -9.85
CA VAL A 84 -4.90 -7.99 -9.59
C VAL A 84 -5.33 -7.39 -10.92
N VAL A 85 -6.61 -7.57 -11.27
CA VAL A 85 -7.16 -7.10 -12.54
C VAL A 85 -7.99 -5.83 -12.40
N ARG A 86 -8.36 -5.48 -11.17
CA ARG A 86 -9.16 -4.30 -10.85
C ARG A 86 -8.82 -3.82 -9.45
N ALA A 87 -8.81 -2.52 -9.26
CA ALA A 87 -8.63 -1.95 -7.94
C ALA A 87 -9.59 -0.77 -7.73
N LEU A 88 -10.06 -0.62 -6.49
CA LEU A 88 -10.72 0.58 -6.01
C LEU A 88 -9.73 1.36 -5.17
N GLN A 89 -9.63 2.66 -5.41
CA GLN A 89 -8.74 3.53 -4.66
C GLN A 89 -9.51 4.70 -4.08
N HIS A 90 -9.37 4.88 -2.77
CA HIS A 90 -9.85 6.03 -2.06
C HIS A 90 -8.69 6.97 -1.78
N VAL A 91 -8.92 8.26 -1.93
CA VAL A 91 -7.93 9.29 -1.65
C VAL A 91 -8.51 10.27 -0.65
N ARG A 92 -7.82 10.48 0.46
CA ARG A 92 -8.24 11.40 1.52
C ARG A 92 -7.09 12.30 1.93
N ALA A 93 -7.42 13.53 2.31
CA ALA A 93 -6.49 14.41 3.00
C ALA A 93 -6.55 14.10 4.50
N ILE A 94 -5.40 13.96 5.12
CA ILE A 94 -5.26 13.72 6.56
C ILE A 94 -4.17 14.62 7.13
N ASN A 95 -4.18 14.79 8.44
CA ASN A 95 -3.06 15.40 9.16
C ASN A 95 -2.11 14.29 9.61
N SER A 96 -0.81 14.48 9.39
CA SER A 96 0.19 13.48 9.78
C SER A 96 0.23 13.29 11.30
N SER A 97 0.37 12.02 11.73
CA SER A 97 0.72 11.70 13.10
C SER A 97 2.19 12.07 13.38
N ALA A 98 2.56 12.20 14.65
CA ALA A 98 3.94 12.48 15.01
C ALA A 98 4.91 11.39 14.50
N SER A 99 4.52 10.12 14.59
CA SER A 99 5.36 8.99 14.13
C SER A 99 5.51 8.97 12.61
N ASP A 100 4.43 9.16 11.86
CA ASP A 100 4.49 9.18 10.40
C ASP A 100 5.24 10.40 9.89
N ALA A 101 5.03 11.57 10.50
CA ALA A 101 5.76 12.79 10.16
C ALA A 101 7.28 12.61 10.32
N ALA A 102 7.70 11.97 11.41
CA ALA A 102 9.11 11.67 11.65
C ALA A 102 9.70 10.76 10.59
N LEU A 103 8.94 9.75 10.13
CA LEU A 103 9.40 8.83 9.09
C LEU A 103 9.61 9.50 7.73
N VAL A 104 8.75 10.45 7.39
CA VAL A 104 8.82 11.12 6.06
C VAL A 104 9.47 12.51 6.12
N GLY A 105 9.95 12.94 7.28
CA GLY A 105 10.73 14.16 7.42
C GLY A 105 9.92 15.45 7.31
N ILE A 106 8.70 15.47 7.83
CA ILE A 106 7.83 16.65 7.88
C ILE A 106 7.45 17.00 9.32
N ALA A 107 6.93 18.19 9.53
CA ALA A 107 6.43 18.58 10.85
C ALA A 107 5.16 17.80 11.21
N PRO A 108 4.98 17.39 12.49
CA PRO A 108 3.73 16.76 12.93
C PRO A 108 2.50 17.60 12.62
N GLY A 109 1.41 16.98 12.18
CA GLY A 109 0.19 17.67 11.80
C GLY A 109 0.18 18.23 10.38
N THR A 110 1.28 18.15 9.65
CA THR A 110 1.33 18.54 8.22
C THR A 110 0.38 17.69 7.39
N ALA A 111 -0.31 18.29 6.45
CA ALA A 111 -1.24 17.59 5.58
C ALA A 111 -0.52 16.51 4.73
N MET A 112 -1.13 15.34 4.66
CA MET A 112 -0.70 14.21 3.84
C MET A 112 -1.89 13.71 3.03
N LEU A 113 -1.61 12.97 1.96
CA LEU A 113 -2.63 12.19 1.26
C LEU A 113 -2.57 10.75 1.75
N LEU A 114 -3.73 10.20 2.13
CA LEU A 114 -3.89 8.78 2.39
C LEU A 114 -4.62 8.15 1.21
N MET A 115 -3.93 7.23 0.54
CA MET A 115 -4.51 6.44 -0.53
C MET A 115 -4.74 5.03 -0.02
N THR A 116 -6.00 4.59 -0.06
CA THR A 116 -6.39 3.23 0.32
C THR A 116 -6.83 2.50 -0.93
N ARG A 117 -6.10 1.44 -1.29
CA ARG A 117 -6.38 0.62 -2.47
C ARG A 117 -6.80 -0.78 -2.06
N ILE A 118 -7.89 -1.25 -2.67
CA ILE A 118 -8.31 -2.66 -2.57
C ILE A 118 -8.18 -3.26 -3.95
N GLY A 119 -7.35 -4.30 -4.08
CA GLY A 119 -7.12 -5.01 -5.33
C GLY A 119 -7.94 -6.30 -5.39
N TYR A 120 -8.47 -6.58 -6.59
CA TYR A 120 -9.38 -7.71 -6.83
C TYR A 120 -8.86 -8.63 -7.93
N LEU A 121 -9.08 -9.92 -7.73
CA LEU A 121 -8.93 -10.92 -8.80
C LEU A 121 -10.05 -10.80 -9.84
N GLU A 122 -9.94 -11.54 -10.92
CA GLU A 122 -10.93 -11.55 -11.99
C GLU A 122 -12.33 -12.00 -11.51
N ASP A 123 -12.39 -12.88 -10.53
CA ASP A 123 -13.63 -13.34 -9.91
C ASP A 123 -14.18 -12.39 -8.83
N ASN A 124 -13.64 -11.19 -8.72
CA ASN A 124 -13.96 -10.17 -7.71
C ASN A 124 -13.56 -10.53 -6.26
N THR A 125 -12.71 -11.50 -6.06
CA THR A 125 -12.15 -11.77 -4.73
C THR A 125 -11.18 -10.65 -4.35
N PRO A 126 -11.39 -9.95 -3.24
CA PRO A 126 -10.42 -8.96 -2.76
C PRO A 126 -9.20 -9.67 -2.18
N ILE A 127 -8.01 -9.29 -2.60
CA ILE A 127 -6.77 -9.95 -2.18
C ILE A 127 -5.70 -9.01 -1.66
N GLU A 128 -5.88 -7.71 -1.82
CA GLU A 128 -4.88 -6.74 -1.43
C GLU A 128 -5.55 -5.52 -0.84
N LEU A 129 -5.08 -5.11 0.34
CA LEU A 129 -5.44 -3.86 0.98
C LEU A 129 -4.15 -3.09 1.23
N THR A 130 -3.97 -1.96 0.56
CA THR A 130 -2.77 -1.14 0.69
C THR A 130 -3.13 0.28 1.06
N ASP A 131 -2.61 0.74 2.19
CA ASP A 131 -2.67 2.13 2.63
C ASP A 131 -1.33 2.78 2.35
N THR A 132 -1.34 3.89 1.62
CA THR A 132 -0.15 4.68 1.32
C THR A 132 -0.32 6.09 1.87
N TYR A 133 0.52 6.43 2.83
CA TYR A 133 0.57 7.77 3.45
C TYR A 133 1.62 8.58 2.73
N CYS A 134 1.21 9.54 1.90
CA CYS A 134 2.10 10.29 1.03
C CYS A 134 2.32 11.71 1.53
N ARG A 135 3.58 12.17 1.49
CA ARG A 135 3.87 13.59 1.60
C ARG A 135 3.08 14.35 0.54
N ASN A 136 2.66 15.57 0.87
CA ASN A 136 1.87 16.42 -0.02
C ASN A 136 2.61 16.82 -1.32
N ASP A 137 3.94 16.69 -1.34
CA ASP A 137 4.80 16.97 -2.49
C ASP A 137 5.19 15.73 -3.30
N TYR A 138 4.70 14.54 -2.93
CA TYR A 138 5.00 13.29 -3.62
C TYR A 138 4.04 13.01 -4.78
N TYR A 139 2.77 13.37 -4.63
CA TYR A 139 1.73 13.09 -5.61
C TYR A 139 1.13 14.37 -6.15
N ASP A 140 0.99 14.42 -7.46
CA ASP A 140 0.17 15.39 -8.16
C ASP A 140 -0.93 14.64 -8.89
N PHE A 141 -2.18 14.87 -8.48
CA PHE A 141 -3.33 14.20 -9.08
C PHE A 141 -3.84 14.98 -10.27
N VAL A 142 -3.83 14.33 -11.45
CA VAL A 142 -4.40 14.88 -12.67
C VAL A 142 -5.54 13.97 -13.12
N ALA A 143 -6.73 14.52 -13.27
CA ALA A 143 -7.89 13.83 -13.80
C ALA A 143 -8.36 14.52 -15.09
N GLU A 144 -8.48 13.75 -16.16
CA GLU A 144 -9.09 14.22 -17.40
C GLU A 144 -10.56 13.83 -17.39
N LEU A 145 -11.44 14.84 -17.44
CA LEU A 145 -12.88 14.63 -17.47
C LEU A 145 -13.39 14.82 -18.89
N ARG A 146 -14.15 13.85 -19.37
CA ARG A 146 -14.75 13.90 -20.71
C ARG A 146 -16.27 13.81 -20.60
N ARG A 147 -16.96 14.50 -21.51
CA ARG A 147 -18.40 14.37 -21.72
C ARG A 147 -18.71 13.20 -22.63
#